data_89cffbf688d66acbcac26097346a2a3b
#
_entry.id   89cffbf688d66acbcac26097346a2a3b
#
_cell.length_a   1.000
_cell.length_b   1.000
_cell.length_c   1.000
_cell.angle_alpha   90.00
_cell.angle_beta   90.00
_cell.angle_gamma   90.00
#
_symmetry.space_group_name_H-M   'P 1'
#
loop_
_entity.id
_entity.type
_entity.pdbx_description
1 polymer ?
#
loop_
_entity_poly.entity_id
_entity_poly.type
_entity_poly.pdbx_seq_one_letter_code
_entity_poly.pdbx_strand_id
1 'polypeptide(L)'
;FSWALWAYLSLAHPFYITLTELRYNPSSKKMEVAQKIFWDDLEVALSKEAGVMVDFLKPKDKAKLEGQVKAYLLKHTQVWVNGKLVPLNYLGYEVEEDAAWFYLESGITVVPTTVEVQNTLLLREFAGQQNIVHVYLNSKSPKSLLLGEGKERGKIEF
;
A
#
# COMPACT_ATOMS: atom_id res chain seq x y z
N PHE A 1 34.40 27.98 22.64
CA PHE A 1 33.25 27.12 23.00
C PHE A 1 32.61 26.62 21.71
N SER A 2 32.89 25.36 21.37
CA SER A 2 32.34 24.69 20.20
C SER A 2 30.98 24.13 20.55
N TRP A 3 29.95 24.70 20.00
CA TRP A 3 28.59 24.11 20.01
C TRP A 3 28.55 23.09 18.89
N ALA A 4 28.77 21.82 19.23
CA ALA A 4 28.49 20.73 18.30
C ALA A 4 26.97 20.64 18.11
N LEU A 5 26.48 21.22 17.03
CA LEU A 5 25.14 20.98 16.53
C LEU A 5 25.11 19.52 16.07
N TRP A 6 24.59 18.64 16.89
CA TRP A 6 24.20 17.30 16.48
C TRP A 6 22.99 17.46 15.58
N ALA A 7 23.25 17.61 14.29
CA ALA A 7 22.22 17.41 13.31
C ALA A 7 21.77 15.95 13.41
N TYR A 8 20.62 15.71 14.00
CA TYR A 8 19.90 14.47 13.81
C TYR A 8 19.57 14.41 12.31
N LEU A 9 20.45 13.77 11.56
CA LEU A 9 20.09 13.24 10.26
C LEU A 9 19.03 12.18 10.55
N SER A 10 17.76 12.59 10.53
CA SER A 10 16.70 11.63 10.36
C SER A 10 17.06 10.89 9.08
N LEU A 11 17.26 9.59 9.18
CA LEU A 11 17.42 8.69 8.03
C LEU A 11 16.06 8.60 7.29
N ALA A 12 15.58 9.75 6.84
CA ALA A 12 14.45 9.78 5.93
C ALA A 12 14.95 9.22 4.60
N HIS A 13 14.29 8.16 4.12
CA HIS A 13 14.54 7.69 2.76
C HIS A 13 14.28 8.83 1.77
N PRO A 14 15.05 8.92 0.65
CA PRO A 14 15.00 10.07 -0.25
C PRO A 14 13.73 10.13 -1.09
N PHE A 15 12.87 9.10 -1.04
CA PHE A 15 11.66 8.99 -1.85
C PHE A 15 10.46 8.65 -0.98
N TYR A 16 9.32 9.23 -1.33
CA TYR A 16 8.01 8.84 -0.82
C TYR A 16 7.32 8.00 -1.89
N ILE A 17 7.40 6.69 -1.72
CA ILE A 17 6.93 5.74 -2.73
C ILE A 17 6.33 4.50 -2.09
N THR A 18 5.27 4.00 -2.69
CA THR A 18 4.74 2.66 -2.41
C THR A 18 4.73 1.83 -3.68
N LEU A 19 4.78 0.53 -3.54
CA LEU A 19 4.63 -0.42 -4.63
C LEU A 19 3.45 -1.32 -4.33
N THR A 20 2.50 -1.39 -5.25
CA THR A 20 1.38 -2.34 -5.19
C THR A 20 1.48 -3.30 -6.36
N GLU A 21 1.51 -4.58 -6.07
CA GLU A 21 1.44 -5.64 -7.06
C GLU A 21 0.07 -6.29 -7.00
N LEU A 22 -0.64 -6.33 -8.12
CA LEU A 22 -1.88 -7.06 -8.29
C LEU A 22 -1.65 -8.22 -9.25
N ARG A 23 -2.07 -9.40 -8.86
CA ARG A 23 -1.94 -10.60 -9.67
C ARG A 23 -3.25 -11.39 -9.66
N TYR A 24 -3.76 -11.70 -10.84
CA TYR A 24 -4.86 -12.63 -10.95
C TYR A 24 -4.32 -14.07 -10.83
N ASN A 25 -4.85 -14.80 -9.86
CA ASN A 25 -4.52 -16.22 -9.69
C ASN A 25 -5.59 -17.07 -10.38
N PRO A 26 -5.27 -17.74 -11.50
CA PRO A 26 -6.25 -18.52 -12.24
C PRO A 26 -6.75 -19.77 -11.50
N SER A 27 -5.97 -20.27 -10.55
CA SER A 27 -6.35 -21.43 -9.73
C SER A 27 -7.40 -21.08 -8.68
N SER A 28 -7.19 -20.01 -7.94
CA SER A 28 -8.13 -19.51 -6.92
C SER A 28 -9.22 -18.63 -7.48
N LYS A 29 -9.01 -18.09 -8.69
CA LYS A 29 -9.87 -17.09 -9.35
C LYS A 29 -9.99 -15.80 -8.52
N LYS A 30 -8.95 -15.44 -7.82
CA LYS A 30 -8.88 -14.26 -6.97
C LYS A 30 -7.83 -13.28 -7.46
N MET A 31 -8.02 -12.01 -7.16
CA MET A 31 -6.96 -11.01 -7.25
C MET A 31 -6.14 -11.07 -5.96
N GLU A 32 -4.85 -11.28 -6.11
CA GLU A 32 -3.89 -11.22 -5.01
C GLU A 32 -3.20 -9.86 -5.04
N VAL A 33 -3.10 -9.23 -3.87
CA VAL A 33 -2.53 -7.89 -3.72
C VAL A 33 -1.40 -7.94 -2.70
N ALA A 34 -0.24 -7.43 -3.10
CA ALA A 34 0.89 -7.22 -2.20
C ALA A 34 1.32 -5.75 -2.27
N GLN A 35 1.37 -5.08 -1.12
CA GLN A 35 1.75 -3.67 -1.03
C GLN A 35 3.02 -3.51 -0.20
N LYS A 36 4.06 -2.97 -0.81
CA LYS A 36 5.30 -2.61 -0.12
C LYS A 36 5.23 -1.15 0.29
N ILE A 37 5.33 -0.91 1.59
CA ILE A 37 5.24 0.43 2.19
C ILE A 37 6.39 0.57 3.19
N PHE A 38 7.07 1.71 3.20
CA PHE A 38 8.00 2.03 4.28
C PHE A 38 7.21 2.11 5.59
N TRP A 39 7.59 1.30 6.58
CA TRP A 39 6.80 1.19 7.82
C TRP A 39 6.83 2.48 8.65
N ASP A 40 7.91 3.27 8.57
CA ASP A 40 7.98 4.56 9.25
C ASP A 40 7.02 5.60 8.65
N ASP A 41 6.84 5.61 7.33
CA ASP A 41 5.85 6.44 6.66
C ASP A 41 4.42 6.03 7.04
N LEU A 42 4.17 4.73 7.06
CA LEU A 42 2.88 4.20 7.48
C LEU A 42 2.58 4.54 8.95
N GLU A 43 3.58 4.47 9.81
CA GLU A 43 3.48 4.84 11.22
C GLU A 43 3.01 6.29 11.41
N VAL A 44 3.52 7.20 10.58
CA VAL A 44 3.06 8.62 10.57
C VAL A 44 1.57 8.70 10.23
N ALA A 45 1.12 8.00 9.21
CA ALA A 45 -0.27 8.00 8.80
C ALA A 45 -1.19 7.39 9.85
N LEU A 46 -0.81 6.24 10.40
CA LEU A 46 -1.57 5.57 11.45
C LEU A 46 -1.64 6.42 12.73
N SER A 47 -0.56 7.08 13.08
CA SER A 47 -0.51 7.96 14.26
C SER A 47 -1.45 9.17 14.11
N LYS A 48 -1.51 9.76 12.93
CA LYS A 48 -2.44 10.85 12.63
C LYS A 48 -3.90 10.41 12.73
N GLU A 49 -4.24 9.26 12.19
CA GLU A 49 -5.61 8.73 12.27
C GLU A 49 -6.01 8.34 13.69
N ALA A 50 -5.08 7.79 14.46
CA ALA A 50 -5.34 7.38 15.85
C ALA A 50 -5.35 8.55 16.84
N GLY A 51 -4.73 9.68 16.50
CA GLY A 51 -4.54 10.81 17.41
C GLY A 51 -3.52 10.56 18.53
N VAL A 52 -2.77 9.45 18.43
CA VAL A 52 -1.69 9.06 19.38
C VAL A 52 -0.55 8.43 18.58
N MET A 53 0.63 8.42 19.18
CA MET A 53 1.80 7.76 18.56
C MET A 53 1.55 6.26 18.44
N VAL A 54 1.73 5.74 17.22
CA VAL A 54 1.69 4.31 16.91
C VAL A 54 3.11 3.82 16.73
N ASP A 55 3.50 2.78 17.46
CA ASP A 55 4.77 2.09 17.28
C ASP A 55 4.53 0.87 16.39
N PHE A 56 5.00 0.93 15.16
CA PHE A 56 4.77 -0.15 14.20
C PHE A 56 5.61 -1.39 14.48
N LEU A 57 6.88 -1.21 14.87
CA LEU A 57 7.80 -2.33 15.07
C LEU A 57 7.60 -3.05 16.40
N LYS A 58 7.25 -2.31 17.45
CA LYS A 58 7.07 -2.83 18.81
C LYS A 58 5.75 -2.35 19.41
N PRO A 59 4.61 -2.74 18.84
CA PRO A 59 3.32 -2.29 19.33
C PRO A 59 3.04 -2.91 20.69
N LYS A 60 2.39 -2.14 21.57
CA LYS A 60 1.90 -2.65 22.88
C LYS A 60 0.77 -3.66 22.69
N ASP A 61 -0.03 -3.47 21.64
CA ASP A 61 -1.15 -4.32 21.27
C ASP A 61 -1.07 -4.59 19.76
N LYS A 62 -0.58 -5.77 19.40
CA LYS A 62 -0.40 -6.15 17.98
C LYS A 62 -1.73 -6.28 17.25
N ALA A 63 -2.76 -6.80 17.90
CA ALA A 63 -4.08 -6.95 17.29
C ALA A 63 -4.69 -5.59 16.98
N LYS A 64 -4.50 -4.61 17.85
CA LYS A 64 -4.92 -3.22 17.62
C LYS A 64 -4.17 -2.61 16.44
N LEU A 65 -2.84 -2.78 16.36
CA LEU A 65 -2.05 -2.32 15.23
C LEU A 65 -2.56 -2.93 13.92
N GLU A 66 -2.77 -4.23 13.87
CA GLU A 66 -3.27 -4.90 12.67
C GLU A 66 -4.65 -4.41 12.26
N GLY A 67 -5.53 -4.12 13.22
CA GLY A 67 -6.83 -3.49 12.95
C GLY A 67 -6.70 -2.11 12.33
N GLN A 68 -5.76 -1.31 12.80
CA GLN A 68 -5.45 0.02 12.27
C GLN A 68 -4.87 -0.07 10.85
N VAL A 69 -3.94 -0.98 10.63
CA VAL A 69 -3.34 -1.25 9.32
C VAL A 69 -4.42 -1.69 8.32
N LYS A 70 -5.23 -2.67 8.68
CA LYS A 70 -6.35 -3.15 7.86
C LYS A 70 -7.28 -2.02 7.46
N ALA A 71 -7.75 -1.24 8.42
CA ALA A 71 -8.66 -0.13 8.15
C ALA A 71 -8.04 0.91 7.20
N TYR A 72 -6.78 1.24 7.41
CA TYR A 72 -6.05 2.18 6.57
C TYR A 72 -5.89 1.68 5.13
N LEU A 73 -5.42 0.45 4.94
CA LEU A 73 -5.19 -0.12 3.62
C LEU A 73 -6.50 -0.25 2.83
N LEU A 74 -7.57 -0.72 3.46
CA LEU A 74 -8.87 -0.88 2.81
C LEU A 74 -9.51 0.46 2.45
N LYS A 75 -9.26 1.50 3.24
CA LYS A 75 -9.74 2.86 2.94
C LYS A 75 -9.01 3.47 1.74
N HIS A 76 -7.72 3.20 1.59
CA HIS A 76 -6.86 3.85 0.61
C HIS A 76 -6.56 3.00 -0.64
N THR A 77 -7.10 1.80 -0.73
CA THR A 77 -6.89 0.91 -1.88
C THR A 77 -8.22 0.33 -2.34
N GLN A 78 -8.61 0.63 -3.57
CA GLN A 78 -9.80 0.08 -4.19
C GLN A 78 -9.46 -0.49 -5.55
N VAL A 79 -10.05 -1.63 -5.88
CA VAL A 79 -9.80 -2.36 -7.13
C VAL A 79 -11.13 -2.69 -7.80
N TRP A 80 -11.19 -2.43 -9.09
CA TRP A 80 -12.32 -2.82 -9.96
C TRP A 80 -11.81 -3.82 -10.98
N VAL A 81 -12.54 -4.90 -11.16
CA VAL A 81 -12.30 -5.89 -12.20
C VAL A 81 -13.47 -5.86 -13.16
N ASN A 82 -13.19 -5.61 -14.43
CA ASN A 82 -14.23 -5.49 -15.47
C ASN A 82 -15.34 -4.51 -15.09
N GLY A 83 -14.97 -3.38 -14.48
CA GLY A 83 -15.87 -2.33 -14.05
C GLY A 83 -16.60 -2.56 -12.72
N LYS A 84 -16.40 -3.70 -12.07
CA LYS A 84 -17.01 -4.00 -10.77
C LYS A 84 -16.01 -3.84 -9.64
N LEU A 85 -16.39 -3.12 -8.58
CA LEU A 85 -15.62 -3.03 -7.36
C LEU A 85 -15.50 -4.43 -6.73
N VAL A 86 -14.27 -4.86 -6.47
CA VAL A 86 -14.01 -6.11 -5.77
C VAL A 86 -13.56 -5.81 -4.35
N PRO A 87 -14.32 -6.25 -3.33
CA PRO A 87 -13.88 -6.09 -1.95
C PRO A 87 -12.59 -6.86 -1.69
N LEU A 88 -11.70 -6.25 -0.90
CA LEU A 88 -10.44 -6.86 -0.50
C LEU A 88 -10.50 -7.33 0.94
N ASN A 89 -9.86 -8.46 1.22
CA ASN A 89 -9.67 -9.00 2.56
C ASN A 89 -8.19 -8.87 2.94
N TYR A 90 -7.93 -8.32 4.11
CA TYR A 90 -6.58 -8.20 4.65
C TYR A 90 -6.12 -9.55 5.23
N LEU A 91 -4.91 -9.97 4.85
CA LEU A 91 -4.36 -11.28 5.26
C LEU A 91 -3.26 -11.15 6.32
N GLY A 92 -2.49 -10.08 6.31
CA GLY A 92 -1.37 -9.88 7.22
C GLY A 92 -0.22 -9.12 6.60
N TYR A 93 0.88 -9.04 7.31
CA TYR A 93 2.09 -8.36 6.81
C TYR A 93 3.38 -9.04 7.26
N GLU A 94 4.45 -8.72 6.57
CA GLU A 94 5.82 -9.12 6.89
C GLU A 94 6.74 -7.91 6.84
N VAL A 95 7.60 -7.74 7.84
CA VAL A 95 8.61 -6.68 7.85
C VAL A 95 9.84 -7.15 7.08
N GLU A 96 10.34 -6.30 6.21
CA GLU A 96 11.56 -6.50 5.43
C GLU A 96 12.38 -5.22 5.48
N GLU A 97 13.37 -5.17 6.36
CA GLU A 97 14.26 -4.01 6.57
C GLU A 97 13.49 -2.74 6.93
N ASP A 98 13.53 -1.71 6.08
CA ASP A 98 12.87 -0.42 6.26
C ASP A 98 11.43 -0.38 5.74
N ALA A 99 10.97 -1.48 5.15
CA ALA A 99 9.63 -1.62 4.60
C ALA A 99 8.88 -2.80 5.20
N ALA A 100 7.60 -2.88 4.88
CA ALA A 100 6.77 -4.04 5.14
C ALA A 100 5.95 -4.37 3.91
N TRP A 101 5.70 -5.65 3.70
CA TRP A 101 4.79 -6.17 2.70
C TRP A 101 3.46 -6.50 3.34
N PHE A 102 2.41 -5.91 2.82
CA PHE A 102 1.03 -6.12 3.27
C PHE A 102 0.28 -6.91 2.22
N TYR A 103 -0.44 -7.95 2.66
CA TYR A 103 -1.11 -8.89 1.77
C TYR A 103 -2.61 -8.79 1.91
N LEU A 104 -3.28 -8.67 0.76
CA LEU A 104 -4.73 -8.67 0.64
C LEU A 104 -5.13 -9.58 -0.51
N GLU A 105 -6.38 -10.03 -0.51
CA GLU A 105 -6.94 -10.75 -1.64
C GLU A 105 -8.42 -10.41 -1.82
N SER A 106 -8.90 -10.55 -3.04
CA SER A 106 -10.32 -10.43 -3.32
C SER A 106 -11.06 -11.74 -3.05
N GLY A 107 -12.38 -11.71 -3.12
CA GLY A 107 -13.16 -12.91 -3.35
C GLY A 107 -12.97 -13.43 -4.80
N ILE A 108 -13.66 -14.50 -5.12
CA ILE A 108 -13.65 -15.05 -6.50
C ILE A 108 -14.17 -14.00 -7.47
N THR A 109 -13.45 -13.79 -8.56
CA THR A 109 -13.82 -12.87 -9.63
C THR A 109 -13.64 -13.52 -10.99
N VAL A 110 -14.20 -12.90 -12.02
CA VAL A 110 -13.99 -13.32 -13.41
C VAL A 110 -12.57 -12.99 -13.85
N VAL A 111 -12.10 -13.63 -14.92
CA VAL A 111 -10.82 -13.30 -15.54
C VAL A 111 -10.81 -11.82 -15.94
N PRO A 112 -9.87 -11.02 -15.49
CA PRO A 112 -9.83 -9.60 -15.82
C PRO A 112 -9.59 -9.36 -17.31
N THR A 113 -10.40 -8.50 -17.92
CA THR A 113 -10.09 -7.83 -19.18
C THR A 113 -9.70 -6.38 -18.94
N THR A 114 -10.18 -5.81 -17.84
CA THR A 114 -9.76 -4.51 -17.35
C THR A 114 -9.56 -4.56 -15.83
N VAL A 115 -8.54 -3.86 -15.36
CA VAL A 115 -8.30 -3.65 -13.93
C VAL A 115 -8.15 -2.16 -13.69
N GLU A 116 -8.93 -1.62 -12.78
CA GLU A 116 -8.83 -0.23 -12.36
C GLU A 116 -8.45 -0.18 -10.89
N VAL A 117 -7.57 0.73 -10.54
CA VAL A 117 -7.06 0.86 -9.19
C VAL A 117 -7.15 2.31 -8.75
N GLN A 118 -7.68 2.53 -7.55
CA GLN A 118 -7.54 3.77 -6.83
C GLN A 118 -6.61 3.54 -5.65
N ASN A 119 -5.56 4.35 -5.57
CA ASN A 119 -4.55 4.25 -4.53
C ASN A 119 -4.24 5.64 -4.00
N THR A 120 -4.65 5.89 -2.77
CA THR A 120 -4.44 7.16 -2.07
C THR A 120 -3.51 7.03 -0.86
N LEU A 121 -2.74 5.93 -0.81
CA LEU A 121 -1.79 5.69 0.28
C LEU A 121 -0.84 6.86 0.45
N LEU A 122 -0.76 7.37 1.67
CA LEU A 122 0.20 8.39 2.11
C LEU A 122 0.14 9.74 1.37
N LEU A 123 -0.86 9.97 0.54
CA LEU A 123 -0.97 11.23 -0.22
C LEU A 123 -1.22 12.44 0.67
N ARG A 124 -1.91 12.26 1.80
CA ARG A 124 -2.17 13.34 2.76
C ARG A 124 -0.96 13.67 3.62
N GLU A 125 -0.12 12.67 3.87
CA GLU A 125 1.01 12.77 4.80
C GLU A 125 2.25 13.35 4.12
N PHE A 126 2.46 13.02 2.85
CA PHE A 126 3.70 13.38 2.15
C PHE A 126 3.44 14.03 0.80
N ALA A 127 3.91 15.26 0.65
CA ALA A 127 3.97 15.91 -0.66
C ALA A 127 4.93 15.14 -1.56
N GLY A 128 4.56 14.94 -2.82
CA GLY A 128 5.38 14.18 -3.77
C GLY A 128 5.28 12.66 -3.64
N GLN A 129 4.38 12.14 -2.83
CA GLN A 129 4.13 10.70 -2.73
C GLN A 129 3.78 10.12 -4.09
N GLN A 130 4.45 9.02 -4.46
CA GLN A 130 4.19 8.25 -5.67
C GLN A 130 3.75 6.84 -5.30
N ASN A 131 2.70 6.36 -5.94
CA ASN A 131 2.15 5.02 -5.73
C ASN A 131 2.22 4.24 -7.04
N ILE A 132 3.21 3.36 -7.15
CA ILE A 132 3.39 2.49 -8.32
C ILE A 132 2.47 1.29 -8.18
N VAL A 133 1.78 0.94 -9.26
CA VAL A 133 0.93 -0.25 -9.34
C VAL A 133 1.38 -1.09 -10.52
N HIS A 134 1.69 -2.35 -10.26
CA HIS A 134 1.97 -3.37 -11.28
C HIS A 134 0.84 -4.38 -11.30
N VAL A 135 0.27 -4.61 -12.47
CA VAL A 135 -0.81 -5.59 -12.66
C VAL A 135 -0.33 -6.71 -13.57
N TYR A 136 -0.38 -7.93 -13.03
CA TYR A 136 0.01 -9.16 -13.74
C TYR A 136 -1.24 -9.99 -14.03
N LEU A 137 -1.46 -10.33 -15.28
CA LEU A 137 -2.53 -11.25 -15.66
C LEU A 137 -1.99 -12.67 -15.86
N ASN A 138 -1.37 -12.94 -17.00
CA ASN A 138 -0.79 -14.24 -17.34
C ASN A 138 0.68 -14.13 -17.77
N SER A 139 1.30 -13.00 -17.53
CA SER A 139 2.64 -12.67 -17.97
C SER A 139 3.56 -12.44 -16.79
N LYS A 140 4.87 -12.65 -17.00
CA LYS A 140 5.91 -12.23 -16.05
C LYS A 140 6.11 -10.72 -16.08
N SER A 141 5.66 -10.05 -17.15
CA SER A 141 5.77 -8.60 -17.31
C SER A 141 4.45 -7.93 -16.91
N PRO A 142 4.47 -6.96 -16.00
CA PRO A 142 3.27 -6.24 -15.62
C PRO A 142 2.91 -5.15 -16.62
N LYS A 143 1.65 -4.74 -16.60
CA LYS A 143 1.24 -3.41 -17.03
C LYS A 143 1.18 -2.53 -15.79
N SER A 144 1.65 -1.30 -15.91
CA SER A 144 1.91 -0.47 -14.73
C SER A 144 1.20 0.87 -14.79
N LEU A 145 0.88 1.38 -13.59
CA LEU A 145 0.35 2.72 -13.37
C LEU A 145 1.28 3.44 -12.39
N LEU A 146 1.45 4.74 -12.61
CA LEU A 146 2.05 5.64 -11.63
C LEU A 146 0.94 6.57 -11.14
N LEU A 147 0.53 6.39 -9.89
CA LEU A 147 -0.52 7.17 -9.26
C LEU A 147 0.07 8.13 -8.24
N GLY A 148 -0.65 9.18 -7.91
CA GLY A 148 -0.23 10.21 -6.99
C GLY A 148 -1.27 11.31 -6.90
N GLU A 149 -0.90 12.44 -6.29
CA GLU A 149 -1.79 13.61 -6.20
C GLU A 149 -2.21 14.09 -7.59
N GLY A 150 -3.51 14.28 -7.79
CA GLY A 150 -4.10 14.65 -9.08
C GLY A 150 -4.29 13.48 -10.05
N LYS A 151 -3.79 12.31 -9.72
CA LYS A 151 -3.97 11.07 -10.48
C LYS A 151 -4.01 9.87 -9.54
N GLU A 152 -5.06 9.81 -8.74
CA GLU A 152 -5.24 8.77 -7.71
C GLU A 152 -5.80 7.47 -8.26
N ARG A 153 -6.33 7.47 -9.47
CA ARG A 153 -7.04 6.35 -10.10
C ARG A 153 -6.56 6.14 -11.51
N GLY A 154 -6.39 4.89 -11.91
CA GLY A 154 -5.98 4.52 -13.25
C GLY A 154 -6.54 3.18 -13.68
N LYS A 155 -6.60 2.94 -14.98
CA LYS A 155 -7.18 1.75 -15.59
C LYS A 155 -6.18 1.10 -16.53
N ILE A 156 -6.13 -0.22 -16.47
CA ILE A 156 -5.33 -1.07 -17.35
C ILE A 156 -6.28 -1.97 -18.14
N GLU A 157 -6.04 -2.03 -19.43
CA GLU A 157 -6.73 -2.93 -20.36
C GLU A 157 -5.80 -4.04 -20.84
N PHE A 158 -6.30 -5.25 -20.88
CA PHE A 158 -5.58 -6.43 -21.32
C PHE A 158 -6.04 -6.91 -22.70
#